data_ff1658b03dafa9043b39577d60dec3f1
#
_entry.id   ff1658b03dafa9043b39577d60dec3f1
#
_cell.length_a   1.000
_cell.length_b   1.000
_cell.length_c   1.000
_cell.angle_alpha   90.00
_cell.angle_beta   90.00
_cell.angle_gamma   90.00
#
_symmetry.space_group_name_H-M   'P 1'
#
loop_
_entity.id
_entity.type
_entity.pdbx_description
1 polymer ?
#
loop_
_entity_poly.entity_id
_entity_poly.type
_entity_poly.pdbx_seq_one_letter_code
_entity_poly.pdbx_strand_id
1 'polypeptide(L)'
;NPTIAGGFIGAIAQVLVIFGIHWGLFPIIFSNIEKFGFDTILAVFGPSIIAQSGAAFGVWLKTKDKRLKQIASPAAIMGFFGISEPAIYGITLKYRKAFACAVIGGGIGGAIAGSCGARAMAVAVAAVPTFPAYFGTGFTGFIIAYFGAFLISAVLTYFVGFNDSMIPESERYDAKGTVTPVASCIENNGAIAMKFYSPADGNVVPLTEVSDQAFSSEALGKGIAVKPTNGTIVSPIAGTVSAVYPTAHAYGIKGNNNEEILVHIGIDTVKLEGKYFTPNVKTNDIVMPGDLLATIELDKIIEAGYDPTVMVIDTADSSKRNVTL
;
A
#
# COMPACT_ATOMS: atom_id res chain seq x y z
N ASN A 1 15.16 -33.80 -15.63
CA ASN A 1 14.02 -33.42 -16.50
C ASN A 1 13.75 -31.92 -16.37
N PRO A 2 13.91 -31.12 -17.46
CA PRO A 2 13.77 -29.67 -17.43
C PRO A 2 12.40 -29.20 -16.95
N THR A 3 11.34 -29.95 -17.24
CA THR A 3 9.97 -29.66 -16.80
C THR A 3 9.85 -29.68 -15.27
N ILE A 4 10.41 -30.72 -14.64
CA ILE A 4 10.38 -30.87 -13.16
C ILE A 4 11.23 -29.79 -12.51
N ALA A 5 12.44 -29.56 -13.04
CA ALA A 5 13.32 -28.51 -12.52
C ALA A 5 12.70 -27.12 -12.67
N GLY A 6 12.11 -26.82 -13.84
CA GLY A 6 11.41 -25.57 -14.09
C GLY A 6 10.22 -25.37 -13.18
N GLY A 7 9.42 -26.41 -12.97
CA GLY A 7 8.27 -26.38 -12.06
C GLY A 7 8.69 -26.13 -10.61
N PHE A 8 9.74 -26.80 -10.14
CA PHE A 8 10.26 -26.62 -8.80
C PHE A 8 10.83 -25.22 -8.59
N ILE A 9 11.67 -24.73 -9.51
CA ILE A 9 12.24 -23.38 -9.45
C ILE A 9 11.11 -22.34 -9.51
N GLY A 10 10.15 -22.48 -10.44
CA GLY A 10 9.03 -21.57 -10.58
C GLY A 10 8.12 -21.52 -9.34
N ALA A 11 7.97 -22.63 -8.63
CA ALA A 11 7.22 -22.68 -7.38
C ALA A 11 7.95 -22.01 -6.22
N ILE A 12 9.28 -22.28 -6.06
CA ILE A 12 10.05 -21.82 -4.90
C ILE A 12 10.59 -20.38 -5.07
N ALA A 13 10.65 -19.89 -6.30
CA ALA A 13 11.30 -18.63 -6.66
C ALA A 13 10.85 -17.46 -5.76
N GLN A 14 9.55 -17.28 -5.57
CA GLN A 14 9.02 -16.17 -4.77
C GLN A 14 9.26 -16.36 -3.27
N VAL A 15 9.41 -17.59 -2.81
CA VAL A 15 9.85 -17.84 -1.43
C VAL A 15 11.31 -17.37 -1.25
N LEU A 16 12.16 -17.60 -2.23
CA LEU A 16 13.55 -17.11 -2.21
C LEU A 16 13.59 -15.56 -2.26
N VAL A 17 12.64 -14.93 -2.96
CA VAL A 17 12.52 -13.46 -3.00
C VAL A 17 12.18 -12.90 -1.62
N ILE A 18 11.23 -13.48 -0.91
CA ILE A 18 10.83 -13.04 0.45
C ILE A 18 12.03 -13.00 1.41
N PHE A 19 12.91 -13.99 1.31
CA PHE A 19 14.11 -14.08 2.16
C PHE A 19 15.34 -13.34 1.56
N GLY A 20 15.23 -12.72 0.39
CA GLY A 20 16.34 -12.06 -0.30
C GLY A 20 17.39 -13.00 -0.88
N ILE A 21 17.23 -14.32 -0.74
CA ILE A 21 18.21 -15.35 -1.14
C ILE A 21 18.34 -15.44 -2.66
N HIS A 22 17.33 -15.01 -3.43
CA HIS A 22 17.33 -15.02 -4.89
C HIS A 22 18.52 -14.29 -5.51
N TRP A 23 19.11 -13.30 -4.84
CA TRP A 23 20.32 -12.62 -5.28
C TRP A 23 21.53 -13.56 -5.35
N GLY A 24 21.55 -14.63 -4.55
CA GLY A 24 22.57 -15.67 -4.59
C GLY A 24 22.59 -16.49 -5.89
N LEU A 25 21.52 -16.44 -6.69
CA LEU A 25 21.46 -17.10 -8.00
C LEU A 25 22.18 -16.31 -9.10
N PHE A 26 22.36 -15.01 -8.94
CA PHE A 26 22.94 -14.16 -9.99
C PHE A 26 24.36 -14.56 -10.41
N PRO A 27 25.31 -14.92 -9.53
CA PRO A 27 26.60 -15.41 -9.94
C PRO A 27 26.52 -16.66 -10.86
N ILE A 28 25.54 -17.54 -10.62
CA ILE A 28 25.30 -18.72 -11.44
C ILE A 28 24.75 -18.29 -12.80
N ILE A 29 23.79 -17.37 -12.83
CA ILE A 29 23.19 -16.82 -14.04
C ILE A 29 24.25 -16.14 -14.93
N PHE A 30 25.11 -15.31 -14.34
CA PHE A 30 26.23 -14.68 -15.05
C PHE A 30 27.17 -15.72 -15.65
N SER A 31 27.58 -16.73 -14.85
CA SER A 31 28.44 -17.81 -15.32
C SER A 31 27.80 -18.63 -16.46
N ASN A 32 26.47 -18.86 -16.40
CA ASN A 32 25.75 -19.57 -17.46
C ASN A 32 25.78 -18.79 -18.78
N ILE A 33 25.50 -17.50 -18.74
CA ILE A 33 25.50 -16.64 -19.92
C ILE A 33 26.92 -16.52 -20.50
N GLU A 34 27.95 -16.37 -19.66
CA GLU A 34 29.33 -16.30 -20.10
C GLU A 34 29.78 -17.60 -20.78
N LYS A 35 29.46 -18.76 -20.19
CA LYS A 35 29.93 -20.06 -20.67
C LYS A 35 29.12 -20.65 -21.82
N PHE A 36 27.80 -20.48 -21.75
CA PHE A 36 26.86 -21.15 -22.68
C PHE A 36 26.16 -20.16 -23.63
N GLY A 37 26.29 -18.84 -23.42
CA GLY A 37 25.58 -17.82 -24.18
C GLY A 37 24.13 -17.66 -23.80
N PHE A 38 23.63 -18.37 -22.79
CA PHE A 38 22.26 -18.28 -22.30
C PHE A 38 22.11 -18.76 -20.85
N ASP A 39 21.02 -18.39 -20.20
CA ASP A 39 20.60 -18.89 -18.90
C ASP A 39 19.19 -19.43 -18.95
N THR A 40 18.92 -20.51 -18.22
CA THR A 40 17.59 -21.13 -18.09
C THR A 40 16.90 -20.79 -16.78
N ILE A 41 17.64 -20.38 -15.74
CA ILE A 41 17.11 -20.04 -14.43
C ILE A 41 16.22 -18.81 -14.54
N LEU A 42 16.71 -17.74 -15.19
CA LEU A 42 15.92 -16.52 -15.43
C LEU A 42 14.63 -16.82 -16.20
N ALA A 43 14.71 -17.70 -17.22
CA ALA A 43 13.55 -18.02 -18.04
C ALA A 43 12.45 -18.77 -17.26
N VAL A 44 12.82 -19.66 -16.33
CA VAL A 44 11.84 -20.38 -15.50
C VAL A 44 11.42 -19.57 -14.26
N PHE A 45 12.22 -18.57 -13.86
CA PHE A 45 11.92 -17.65 -12.76
C PHE A 45 10.86 -16.63 -13.16
N GLY A 46 10.86 -16.18 -14.43
CA GLY A 46 9.95 -15.15 -14.96
C GLY A 46 8.46 -15.42 -14.71
N PRO A 47 7.93 -16.61 -15.03
CA PRO A 47 6.55 -16.99 -14.74
C PRO A 47 6.15 -16.85 -13.27
N SER A 48 7.08 -17.00 -12.31
CA SER A 48 6.77 -16.84 -10.90
C SER A 48 6.58 -15.38 -10.49
N ILE A 49 7.30 -14.45 -11.13
CA ILE A 49 7.15 -13.00 -10.89
C ILE A 49 5.74 -12.56 -11.27
N ILE A 50 5.34 -12.88 -12.50
CA ILE A 50 4.04 -12.46 -12.99
C ILE A 50 2.87 -13.21 -12.32
N ALA A 51 3.10 -14.41 -11.79
CA ALA A 51 2.12 -15.17 -11.02
C ALA A 51 1.68 -14.43 -9.75
N GLN A 52 2.58 -13.71 -9.07
CA GLN A 52 2.24 -12.87 -7.92
C GLN A 52 1.31 -11.73 -8.32
N SER A 53 1.58 -11.08 -9.44
CA SER A 53 0.69 -10.06 -10.00
C SER A 53 -0.65 -10.63 -10.45
N GLY A 54 -0.67 -11.85 -10.99
CA GLY A 54 -1.90 -12.57 -11.30
C GLY A 54 -2.74 -12.82 -10.05
N ALA A 55 -2.11 -13.23 -8.94
CA ALA A 55 -2.82 -13.40 -7.68
C ALA A 55 -3.36 -12.07 -7.12
N ALA A 56 -2.57 -10.98 -7.18
CA ALA A 56 -3.03 -9.65 -6.80
C ALA A 56 -4.21 -9.18 -7.68
N PHE A 57 -4.18 -9.48 -8.99
CA PHE A 57 -5.27 -9.20 -9.91
C PHE A 57 -6.54 -9.99 -9.54
N GLY A 58 -6.40 -11.26 -9.15
CA GLY A 58 -7.51 -12.09 -8.66
C GLY A 58 -8.17 -11.51 -7.41
N VAL A 59 -7.36 -10.98 -6.47
CA VAL A 59 -7.85 -10.26 -5.28
C VAL A 59 -8.58 -8.98 -5.71
N TRP A 60 -8.00 -8.18 -6.60
CA TRP A 60 -8.60 -6.94 -7.10
C TRP A 60 -9.98 -7.17 -7.75
N LEU A 61 -10.12 -8.22 -8.53
CA LEU A 61 -11.40 -8.58 -9.17
C LEU A 61 -12.46 -8.99 -8.15
N LYS A 62 -12.06 -9.72 -7.11
CA LYS A 62 -12.99 -10.34 -6.17
C LYS A 62 -13.39 -9.44 -5.03
N THR A 63 -12.46 -8.62 -4.51
CA THR A 63 -12.74 -7.79 -3.34
C THR A 63 -13.75 -6.69 -3.64
N LYS A 64 -14.61 -6.41 -2.67
CA LYS A 64 -15.50 -5.24 -2.66
C LYS A 64 -14.91 -4.09 -1.85
N ASP A 65 -13.88 -4.37 -1.06
CA ASP A 65 -13.19 -3.38 -0.26
C ASP A 65 -12.43 -2.40 -1.15
N LYS A 66 -12.77 -1.11 -1.06
CA LYS A 66 -12.19 -0.05 -1.90
C LYS A 66 -10.70 0.16 -1.63
N ARG A 67 -10.29 0.07 -0.36
CA ARG A 67 -8.89 0.25 0.05
C ARG A 67 -8.03 -0.89 -0.50
N LEU A 68 -8.50 -2.14 -0.33
CA LEU A 68 -7.79 -3.29 -0.86
C LEU A 68 -7.70 -3.24 -2.40
N LYS A 69 -8.73 -2.73 -3.09
CA LYS A 69 -8.68 -2.50 -4.54
C LYS A 69 -7.58 -1.51 -4.95
N GLN A 70 -7.41 -0.42 -4.18
CA GLN A 70 -6.39 0.59 -4.46
C GLN A 70 -4.97 0.05 -4.30
N ILE A 71 -4.76 -0.89 -3.37
CA ILE A 71 -3.46 -1.57 -3.17
C ILE A 71 -3.26 -2.66 -4.23
N ALA A 72 -4.28 -3.44 -4.52
CA ALA A 72 -4.19 -4.59 -5.41
C ALA A 72 -4.04 -4.20 -6.89
N SER A 73 -4.62 -3.06 -7.32
CA SER A 73 -4.54 -2.59 -8.70
C SER A 73 -3.10 -2.31 -9.16
N PRO A 74 -2.31 -1.41 -8.52
CA PRO A 74 -0.92 -1.19 -8.90
C PRO A 74 -0.07 -2.46 -8.72
N ALA A 75 -0.30 -3.25 -7.67
CA ALA A 75 0.40 -4.50 -7.44
C ALA A 75 0.22 -5.51 -8.59
N ALA A 76 -0.98 -5.58 -9.18
CA ALA A 76 -1.27 -6.42 -10.34
C ALA A 76 -0.54 -5.96 -11.60
N ILE A 77 -0.29 -4.65 -11.75
CA ILE A 77 0.34 -4.08 -12.94
C ILE A 77 1.87 -4.16 -12.86
N MET A 78 2.47 -3.97 -11.68
CA MET A 78 3.92 -3.85 -11.52
C MET A 78 4.68 -5.12 -11.92
N GLY A 79 4.07 -6.30 -11.84
CA GLY A 79 4.71 -7.53 -12.32
C GLY A 79 4.98 -7.59 -13.82
N PHE A 80 4.22 -6.86 -14.63
CA PHE A 80 4.52 -6.72 -16.06
C PHE A 80 5.82 -5.95 -16.31
N PHE A 81 6.28 -5.18 -15.31
CA PHE A 81 7.57 -4.50 -15.29
C PHE A 81 8.64 -5.26 -14.52
N GLY A 82 8.36 -6.51 -14.09
CA GLY A 82 9.31 -7.36 -13.40
C GLY A 82 9.42 -7.12 -11.89
N ILE A 83 8.49 -6.37 -11.32
CA ILE A 83 8.48 -5.99 -9.90
C ILE A 83 7.36 -6.76 -9.20
N SER A 84 7.71 -7.76 -8.38
CA SER A 84 6.75 -8.62 -7.67
C SER A 84 6.50 -8.20 -6.21
N GLU A 85 7.35 -7.36 -5.63
CA GLU A 85 7.34 -6.98 -4.23
C GLU A 85 6.02 -6.33 -3.79
N PRO A 86 5.40 -5.41 -4.55
CA PRO A 86 4.09 -4.85 -4.18
C PRO A 86 2.98 -5.90 -4.11
N ALA A 87 3.03 -6.90 -5.00
CA ALA A 87 2.09 -8.01 -4.97
C ALA A 87 2.35 -8.95 -3.78
N ILE A 88 3.62 -9.24 -3.47
CA ILE A 88 4.00 -10.10 -2.35
C ILE A 88 3.63 -9.45 -1.03
N TYR A 89 4.20 -8.28 -0.73
CA TYR A 89 4.08 -7.67 0.60
C TYR A 89 2.73 -6.97 0.81
N GLY A 90 2.18 -6.36 -0.24
CA GLY A 90 0.88 -5.68 -0.16
C GLY A 90 -0.31 -6.63 -0.12
N ILE A 91 -0.24 -7.77 -0.79
CA ILE A 91 -1.39 -8.65 -1.03
C ILE A 91 -1.14 -10.09 -0.62
N THR A 92 -0.23 -10.80 -1.31
CA THR A 92 -0.24 -12.26 -1.28
C THR A 92 0.31 -12.83 0.02
N LEU A 93 1.30 -12.19 0.63
CA LEU A 93 1.85 -12.61 1.92
C LEU A 93 0.84 -12.41 3.06
N LYS A 94 0.06 -11.33 3.00
CA LYS A 94 -1.02 -11.06 3.93
C LYS A 94 -2.15 -12.09 3.79
N TYR A 95 -2.54 -12.40 2.55
CA TYR A 95 -3.54 -13.41 2.24
C TYR A 95 -2.85 -14.70 1.80
N ARG A 96 -2.37 -15.51 2.75
CA ARG A 96 -1.54 -16.71 2.52
C ARG A 96 -2.07 -17.67 1.46
N LYS A 97 -3.40 -17.80 1.32
CA LYS A 97 -4.02 -18.61 0.27
C LYS A 97 -3.76 -18.03 -1.13
N ALA A 98 -3.78 -16.69 -1.28
CA ALA A 98 -3.44 -16.04 -2.54
C ALA A 98 -1.96 -16.27 -2.89
N PHE A 99 -1.06 -16.26 -1.89
CA PHE A 99 0.34 -16.62 -2.08
C PHE A 99 0.49 -18.07 -2.60
N ALA A 100 -0.23 -19.02 -1.98
CA ALA A 100 -0.22 -20.40 -2.45
C ALA A 100 -0.71 -20.55 -3.90
N CYS A 101 -1.75 -19.80 -4.29
CA CYS A 101 -2.23 -19.75 -5.68
C CYS A 101 -1.15 -19.22 -6.64
N ALA A 102 -0.40 -18.19 -6.23
CA ALA A 102 0.73 -17.67 -7.01
C ALA A 102 1.87 -18.68 -7.13
N VAL A 103 2.19 -19.41 -6.06
CA VAL A 103 3.19 -20.50 -6.09
C VAL A 103 2.79 -21.59 -7.07
N ILE A 104 1.52 -22.00 -7.07
CA ILE A 104 1.00 -23.00 -8.02
C ILE A 104 1.11 -22.47 -9.46
N GLY A 105 0.65 -21.27 -9.72
CA GLY A 105 0.71 -20.67 -11.06
C GLY A 105 2.14 -20.49 -11.56
N GLY A 106 3.06 -20.03 -10.67
CA GLY A 106 4.48 -19.92 -10.94
C GLY A 106 5.14 -21.27 -11.23
N GLY A 107 4.77 -22.29 -10.46
CA GLY A 107 5.24 -23.68 -10.67
C GLY A 107 4.80 -24.25 -12.02
N ILE A 108 3.52 -24.09 -12.37
CA ILE A 108 2.99 -24.54 -13.69
C ILE A 108 3.68 -23.77 -14.82
N GLY A 109 3.79 -22.43 -14.71
CA GLY A 109 4.48 -21.62 -15.70
C GLY A 109 5.97 -21.99 -15.83
N GLY A 110 6.67 -22.20 -14.71
CA GLY A 110 8.05 -22.66 -14.72
C GLY A 110 8.21 -24.04 -15.37
N ALA A 111 7.27 -24.97 -15.15
CA ALA A 111 7.26 -26.27 -15.80
C ALA A 111 7.09 -26.15 -17.33
N ILE A 112 6.17 -25.28 -17.80
CA ILE A 112 5.97 -25.00 -19.22
C ILE A 112 7.26 -24.39 -19.83
N ALA A 113 7.81 -23.34 -19.20
CA ALA A 113 9.05 -22.71 -19.68
C ALA A 113 10.21 -23.70 -19.76
N GLY A 114 10.38 -24.54 -18.73
CA GLY A 114 11.40 -25.58 -18.70
C GLY A 114 11.20 -26.63 -19.77
N SER A 115 9.95 -27.11 -20.00
CA SER A 115 9.63 -28.12 -21.01
C SER A 115 9.89 -27.63 -22.44
N CYS A 116 9.67 -26.33 -22.70
CA CYS A 116 9.93 -25.70 -23.99
C CYS A 116 11.39 -25.30 -24.19
N GLY A 117 12.27 -25.52 -23.20
CA GLY A 117 13.66 -25.13 -23.27
C GLY A 117 13.87 -23.61 -23.36
N ALA A 118 13.01 -22.85 -22.69
CA ALA A 118 13.10 -21.39 -22.67
C ALA A 118 14.44 -20.89 -22.11
N ARG A 119 14.97 -19.82 -22.69
CA ARG A 119 16.31 -19.30 -22.38
C ARG A 119 16.30 -17.77 -22.30
N ALA A 120 17.09 -17.24 -21.40
CA ALA A 120 17.47 -15.83 -21.37
C ALA A 120 18.84 -15.67 -22.04
N MET A 121 18.94 -14.82 -23.04
CA MET A 121 20.18 -14.56 -23.79
C MET A 121 20.99 -13.41 -23.16
N ALA A 122 20.42 -12.71 -22.21
CA ALA A 122 21.07 -11.65 -21.45
C ALA A 122 20.55 -11.64 -20.00
N VAL A 123 21.30 -11.02 -19.09
CA VAL A 123 20.87 -10.87 -17.70
C VAL A 123 19.82 -9.78 -17.65
N ALA A 124 18.55 -10.17 -17.65
CA ALA A 124 17.42 -9.28 -17.53
C ALA A 124 16.29 -9.96 -16.75
N VAL A 125 15.71 -9.25 -15.79
CA VAL A 125 14.52 -9.73 -15.10
C VAL A 125 13.37 -9.85 -16.10
N ALA A 126 12.61 -10.95 -16.03
CA ALA A 126 11.50 -11.18 -16.94
C ALA A 126 10.37 -10.14 -16.75
N ALA A 127 10.22 -9.31 -17.74
CA ALA A 127 9.24 -8.24 -17.82
C ALA A 127 8.85 -8.02 -19.27
N VAL A 128 7.69 -7.40 -19.53
CA VAL A 128 7.27 -7.12 -20.91
C VAL A 128 8.33 -6.30 -21.68
N PRO A 129 8.93 -5.23 -21.10
CA PRO A 129 9.98 -4.47 -21.79
C PRO A 129 11.26 -5.26 -22.06
N THR A 130 11.53 -6.31 -21.27
CA THR A 130 12.78 -7.10 -21.39
C THR A 130 12.59 -8.40 -22.18
N PHE A 131 11.43 -8.67 -22.76
CA PHE A 131 11.20 -9.85 -23.60
C PHE A 131 12.23 -10.04 -24.73
N PRO A 132 12.80 -8.98 -25.34
CA PRO A 132 13.88 -9.17 -26.31
C PRO A 132 15.07 -9.98 -25.79
N ALA A 133 15.37 -9.91 -24.49
CA ALA A 133 16.43 -10.72 -23.87
C ALA A 133 16.11 -12.24 -23.84
N TYR A 134 14.89 -12.63 -24.17
CA TYR A 134 14.41 -14.02 -24.17
C TYR A 134 14.17 -14.54 -25.60
N PHE A 135 14.47 -13.75 -26.64
CA PHE A 135 14.32 -14.18 -28.02
C PHE A 135 15.28 -15.33 -28.34
N GLY A 136 14.76 -16.40 -28.88
CA GLY A 136 15.53 -17.60 -29.24
C GLY A 136 14.76 -18.88 -28.97
N THR A 137 15.49 -19.93 -28.66
CA THR A 137 14.90 -21.25 -28.39
C THR A 137 13.90 -21.18 -27.24
N GLY A 138 12.68 -21.68 -27.46
CA GLY A 138 11.66 -21.75 -26.43
C GLY A 138 10.93 -20.44 -26.12
N PHE A 139 11.16 -19.34 -26.89
CA PHE A 139 10.52 -18.04 -26.64
C PHE A 139 9.00 -18.11 -26.65
N THR A 140 8.38 -18.78 -27.63
CA THR A 140 6.92 -18.95 -27.66
C THR A 140 6.41 -19.68 -26.40
N GLY A 141 7.15 -20.73 -25.97
CA GLY A 141 6.84 -21.42 -24.73
C GLY A 141 7.00 -20.54 -23.49
N PHE A 142 8.00 -19.67 -23.47
CA PHE A 142 8.19 -18.67 -22.42
C PHE A 142 7.01 -17.69 -22.33
N ILE A 143 6.53 -17.19 -23.46
CA ILE A 143 5.35 -16.27 -23.51
C ILE A 143 4.11 -16.98 -22.99
N ILE A 144 3.87 -18.22 -23.44
CA ILE A 144 2.73 -19.02 -22.94
C ILE A 144 2.86 -19.27 -21.43
N ALA A 145 4.05 -19.59 -20.95
CA ALA A 145 4.35 -19.80 -19.54
C ALA A 145 4.11 -18.54 -18.71
N TYR A 146 4.58 -17.39 -19.21
CA TYR A 146 4.48 -16.10 -18.53
C TYR A 146 3.02 -15.67 -18.35
N PHE A 147 2.28 -15.51 -19.44
CA PHE A 147 0.87 -15.12 -19.39
C PHE A 147 -0.03 -16.22 -18.80
N GLY A 148 0.32 -17.50 -19.04
CA GLY A 148 -0.37 -18.63 -18.43
C GLY A 148 -0.26 -18.62 -16.90
N ALA A 149 0.93 -18.35 -16.35
CA ALA A 149 1.13 -18.23 -14.91
C ALA A 149 0.30 -17.10 -14.28
N PHE A 150 0.25 -15.94 -14.96
CA PHE A 150 -0.62 -14.83 -14.55
C PHE A 150 -2.09 -15.27 -14.49
N LEU A 151 -2.59 -15.84 -15.57
CA LEU A 151 -4.01 -16.21 -15.69
C LEU A 151 -4.38 -17.32 -14.68
N ILE A 152 -3.55 -18.35 -14.56
CA ILE A 152 -3.77 -19.44 -13.60
C ILE A 152 -3.82 -18.90 -12.17
N SER A 153 -2.85 -18.06 -11.79
CA SER A 153 -2.82 -17.46 -10.46
C SER A 153 -4.03 -16.56 -10.20
N ALA A 154 -4.44 -15.75 -11.18
CA ALA A 154 -5.60 -14.88 -11.08
C ALA A 154 -6.89 -15.69 -10.87
N VAL A 155 -7.10 -16.72 -11.68
CA VAL A 155 -8.28 -17.59 -11.61
C VAL A 155 -8.32 -18.35 -10.29
N LEU A 156 -7.21 -19.00 -9.91
CA LEU A 156 -7.12 -19.71 -8.62
C LEU A 156 -7.37 -18.78 -7.44
N THR A 157 -6.80 -17.58 -7.47
CA THR A 157 -7.00 -16.62 -6.38
C THR A 157 -8.43 -16.12 -6.34
N TYR A 158 -9.05 -15.84 -7.48
CA TYR A 158 -10.43 -15.41 -7.54
C TYR A 158 -11.38 -16.45 -6.95
N PHE A 159 -11.23 -17.75 -7.26
CA PHE A 159 -12.15 -18.77 -6.79
C PHE A 159 -11.80 -19.29 -5.40
N VAL A 160 -10.54 -19.48 -5.07
CA VAL A 160 -10.08 -20.21 -3.87
C VAL A 160 -9.16 -19.39 -2.98
N GLY A 161 -8.32 -18.53 -3.56
CA GLY A 161 -7.22 -17.86 -2.84
C GLY A 161 -7.65 -16.71 -1.97
N PHE A 162 -8.78 -16.09 -2.22
CA PHE A 162 -9.22 -14.89 -1.50
C PHE A 162 -10.74 -14.84 -1.28
N ASN A 163 -11.15 -14.23 -0.17
CA ASN A 163 -12.52 -13.83 0.12
C ASN A 163 -12.46 -12.62 1.06
N ASP A 164 -13.39 -11.67 0.95
CA ASP A 164 -13.48 -10.49 1.82
C ASP A 164 -13.60 -10.82 3.30
N SER A 165 -14.10 -12.03 3.65
CA SER A 165 -14.10 -12.52 5.04
C SER A 165 -12.69 -12.71 5.64
N MET A 166 -11.65 -12.76 4.80
CA MET A 166 -10.25 -12.85 5.24
C MET A 166 -9.64 -11.49 5.60
N ILE A 167 -10.33 -10.39 5.27
CA ILE A 167 -9.92 -9.06 5.69
C ILE A 167 -10.19 -8.96 7.20
N PRO A 168 -9.19 -8.65 8.05
CA PRO A 168 -9.40 -8.42 9.47
C PRO A 168 -10.47 -7.35 9.70
N GLU A 169 -11.30 -7.50 10.75
CA GLU A 169 -12.36 -6.52 11.04
C GLU A 169 -11.80 -5.11 11.24
N SER A 170 -10.64 -4.99 11.87
CA SER A 170 -9.91 -3.73 12.04
C SER A 170 -9.46 -3.07 10.73
N GLU A 171 -9.49 -3.79 9.62
CA GLU A 171 -9.03 -3.33 8.31
C GLU A 171 -10.17 -3.31 7.27
N ARG A 172 -11.35 -3.83 7.63
CA ARG A 172 -12.52 -3.77 6.76
C ARG A 172 -12.99 -2.34 6.65
N TYR A 173 -12.98 -1.84 5.45
CA TYR A 173 -13.70 -0.62 5.10
C TYR A 173 -15.17 -1.01 4.93
N ASP A 174 -15.92 -1.02 6.05
CA ASP A 174 -17.35 -1.17 5.98
C ASP A 174 -17.90 0.07 5.26
N ALA A 175 -18.66 -0.19 4.19
CA ALA A 175 -19.47 0.85 3.52
C ALA A 175 -20.55 1.44 4.44
N LYS A 176 -20.53 1.07 5.73
CA LYS A 176 -21.36 1.55 6.83
C LYS A 176 -20.57 2.21 7.97
N GLY A 177 -19.25 2.09 7.98
CA GLY A 177 -18.42 3.03 8.73
C GLY A 177 -18.50 4.34 7.97
N THR A 178 -19.49 5.11 8.28
CA THR A 178 -19.65 6.48 7.84
C THR A 178 -18.52 7.29 8.46
N VAL A 179 -17.32 7.19 7.90
CA VAL A 179 -16.53 8.41 7.82
C VAL A 179 -17.32 9.20 6.79
N THR A 180 -18.26 9.96 7.26
CA THR A 180 -18.96 10.94 6.44
C THR A 180 -17.84 11.77 5.84
N PRO A 181 -17.65 11.82 4.51
CA PRO A 181 -16.76 12.82 3.96
C PRO A 181 -17.40 14.13 4.38
N VAL A 182 -16.87 14.73 5.43
CA VAL A 182 -17.15 16.12 5.69
C VAL A 182 -16.38 16.82 4.58
N ALA A 183 -17.03 16.92 3.42
CA ALA A 183 -16.69 17.91 2.45
C ALA A 183 -17.00 19.25 3.14
N SER A 184 -16.07 19.71 3.99
CA SER A 184 -16.01 21.12 4.29
C SER A 184 -15.53 21.76 2.99
N CYS A 185 -16.49 21.97 2.06
CA CYS A 185 -16.33 22.90 0.99
C CYS A 185 -16.20 24.26 1.69
N ILE A 186 -14.99 24.73 1.88
CA ILE A 186 -14.76 26.16 1.96
C ILE A 186 -14.93 26.60 0.51
N GLU A 187 -16.19 26.86 0.10
CA GLU A 187 -16.48 27.60 -1.10
C GLU A 187 -15.97 29.02 -0.89
N ASN A 188 -14.79 29.30 -1.37
CA ASN A 188 -14.36 30.64 -1.70
C ASN A 188 -13.79 30.65 -3.10
N ASN A 189 -14.60 31.17 -4.02
CA ASN A 189 -14.25 31.73 -5.32
C ASN A 189 -12.90 31.28 -5.92
N GLY A 190 -12.91 30.16 -6.63
CA GLY A 190 -11.89 29.87 -7.65
C GLY A 190 -10.55 29.27 -7.18
N ALA A 191 -10.37 28.96 -5.88
CA ALA A 191 -9.21 28.24 -5.38
C ALA A 191 -9.51 26.72 -5.33
N ILE A 192 -8.50 25.89 -5.61
CA ILE A 192 -8.58 24.43 -5.51
C ILE A 192 -8.93 24.09 -4.04
N ALA A 193 -10.18 23.69 -3.80
CA ALA A 193 -10.64 23.29 -2.48
C ALA A 193 -9.88 22.03 -2.04
N MET A 194 -9.10 22.12 -0.98
CA MET A 194 -8.47 20.94 -0.37
C MET A 194 -9.55 20.08 0.28
N LYS A 195 -9.62 18.82 -0.11
CA LYS A 195 -10.59 17.86 0.38
C LYS A 195 -9.96 17.01 1.47
N PHE A 196 -10.24 17.34 2.73
CA PHE A 196 -9.87 16.51 3.87
C PHE A 196 -10.95 15.50 4.23
N TYR A 197 -10.54 14.34 4.73
CA TYR A 197 -11.44 13.46 5.47
C TYR A 197 -11.44 13.86 6.94
N SER A 198 -12.58 13.65 7.63
CA SER A 198 -12.62 13.91 9.07
C SER A 198 -11.61 13.04 9.81
N PRO A 199 -10.76 13.61 10.70
CA PRO A 199 -9.78 12.84 11.46
C PRO A 199 -10.41 12.00 12.59
N ALA A 200 -11.68 12.24 12.94
CA ALA A 200 -12.43 11.55 13.97
C ALA A 200 -13.93 11.62 13.69
N ASP A 201 -14.69 10.70 14.27
CA ASP A 201 -16.14 10.84 14.35
C ASP A 201 -16.51 11.95 15.32
N GLY A 202 -17.38 12.88 14.92
CA GLY A 202 -17.77 13.97 15.79
C GLY A 202 -18.35 15.18 15.07
N ASN A 203 -18.49 16.28 15.79
CA ASN A 203 -19.01 17.53 15.26
C ASN A 203 -17.86 18.38 14.71
N VAL A 204 -17.93 18.68 13.40
CA VAL A 204 -16.94 19.53 12.73
C VAL A 204 -17.27 20.99 13.01
N VAL A 205 -16.26 21.76 13.42
CA VAL A 205 -16.34 23.19 13.68
C VAL A 205 -15.21 23.92 12.94
N PRO A 206 -15.39 25.19 12.59
CA PRO A 206 -14.32 26.01 12.06
C PRO A 206 -13.14 26.07 13.04
N LEU A 207 -11.90 26.13 12.51
CA LEU A 207 -10.71 26.25 13.36
C LEU A 207 -10.75 27.53 14.22
N THR A 208 -11.39 28.57 13.72
CA THR A 208 -11.61 29.85 14.42
C THR A 208 -12.47 29.75 15.69
N GLU A 209 -13.23 28.68 15.86
CA GLU A 209 -14.05 28.42 17.05
C GLU A 209 -13.31 27.65 18.15
N VAL A 210 -12.06 27.23 17.88
CA VAL A 210 -11.22 26.54 18.87
C VAL A 210 -10.79 27.52 19.95
N SER A 211 -10.79 27.11 21.21
CA SER A 211 -10.48 27.98 22.35
C SER A 211 -9.03 28.44 22.42
N ASP A 212 -8.09 27.70 21.81
CA ASP A 212 -6.68 28.04 21.76
C ASP A 212 -6.36 29.03 20.64
N GLN A 213 -5.73 30.16 21.01
CA GLN A 213 -5.41 31.24 20.08
C GLN A 213 -4.35 30.83 19.02
N ALA A 214 -3.48 29.87 19.32
CA ALA A 214 -2.50 29.39 18.33
C ALA A 214 -3.18 28.71 17.14
N PHE A 215 -4.33 28.05 17.37
CA PHE A 215 -5.11 27.39 16.33
C PHE A 215 -6.18 28.32 15.74
N SER A 216 -6.95 29.02 16.60
CA SER A 216 -8.06 29.86 16.15
C SER A 216 -7.66 31.09 15.35
N SER A 217 -6.42 31.56 15.51
CA SER A 217 -5.86 32.64 14.68
C SER A 217 -5.42 32.18 13.28
N GLU A 218 -5.47 30.87 13.00
CA GLU A 218 -4.95 30.25 11.77
C GLU A 218 -3.45 30.57 11.48
N ALA A 219 -2.68 30.96 12.51
CA ALA A 219 -1.27 31.31 12.36
C ALA A 219 -0.39 30.12 11.92
N LEU A 220 -0.81 28.90 12.23
CA LEU A 220 -0.14 27.67 11.83
C LEU A 220 -0.59 27.16 10.44
N GLY A 221 -1.65 27.73 9.88
CA GLY A 221 -2.25 27.35 8.63
C GLY A 221 -3.78 27.26 8.74
N LYS A 222 -4.44 27.11 7.59
CA LYS A 222 -5.90 26.91 7.51
C LYS A 222 -6.26 25.47 7.83
N GLY A 223 -7.43 25.25 8.40
CA GLY A 223 -7.84 23.91 8.76
C GLY A 223 -9.26 23.81 9.28
N ILE A 224 -9.55 22.67 9.86
CA ILE A 224 -10.82 22.35 10.52
C ILE A 224 -10.53 21.79 11.92
N ALA A 225 -11.53 21.83 12.79
CA ALA A 225 -11.52 21.14 14.06
C ALA A 225 -12.70 20.18 14.17
N VAL A 226 -12.52 19.10 14.92
CA VAL A 226 -13.57 18.09 15.16
C VAL A 226 -13.66 17.86 16.66
N LYS A 227 -14.85 18.00 17.23
CA LYS A 227 -15.13 17.57 18.61
C LYS A 227 -15.45 16.09 18.58
N PRO A 228 -14.52 15.21 19.00
CA PRO A 228 -14.67 13.78 18.81
C PRO A 228 -15.74 13.19 19.72
N THR A 229 -16.46 12.17 19.23
CA THR A 229 -17.44 11.38 19.99
C THR A 229 -16.91 10.01 20.41
N ASN A 230 -15.77 9.62 19.87
CA ASN A 230 -15.06 8.38 20.24
C ASN A 230 -13.55 8.60 20.22
N GLY A 231 -12.79 7.57 20.61
CA GLY A 231 -11.33 7.65 20.73
C GLY A 231 -10.57 7.25 19.47
N THR A 232 -11.18 7.13 18.30
CA THR A 232 -10.54 6.69 17.05
C THR A 232 -10.07 7.89 16.24
N ILE A 233 -8.77 8.01 16.01
CA ILE A 233 -8.18 9.10 15.23
C ILE A 233 -7.59 8.53 13.95
N VAL A 234 -8.01 9.08 12.81
CA VAL A 234 -7.66 8.56 11.48
C VAL A 234 -6.99 9.60 10.60
N SER A 235 -6.28 9.14 9.57
CA SER A 235 -5.62 10.02 8.61
C SER A 235 -6.63 10.79 7.77
N PRO A 236 -6.51 12.13 7.67
CA PRO A 236 -7.37 12.95 6.82
C PRO A 236 -6.98 12.93 5.35
N ILE A 237 -5.77 12.51 4.99
CA ILE A 237 -5.26 12.48 3.62
C ILE A 237 -4.46 11.19 3.34
N ALA A 238 -4.20 10.94 2.05
CA ALA A 238 -3.20 9.96 1.62
C ALA A 238 -1.81 10.59 1.66
N GLY A 239 -0.83 9.91 2.25
CA GLY A 239 0.53 10.42 2.31
C GLY A 239 1.47 9.57 3.15
N THR A 240 2.61 10.15 3.49
CA THR A 240 3.61 9.53 4.36
C THR A 240 3.61 10.27 5.70
N VAL A 241 3.60 9.52 6.80
CA VAL A 241 3.75 10.09 8.15
C VAL A 241 5.15 10.67 8.28
N SER A 242 5.25 12.00 8.25
CA SER A 242 6.52 12.73 8.35
C SER A 242 7.03 12.84 9.78
N ALA A 243 6.13 12.87 10.74
CA ALA A 243 6.45 12.94 12.16
C ALA A 243 5.36 12.31 13.02
N VAL A 244 5.78 11.60 14.08
CA VAL A 244 4.94 11.22 15.22
C VAL A 244 5.57 11.86 16.45
N TYR A 245 4.84 12.73 17.13
CA TYR A 245 5.35 13.39 18.32
C TYR A 245 5.49 12.40 19.49
N PRO A 246 6.53 12.53 20.34
CA PRO A 246 6.82 11.53 21.37
C PRO A 246 5.65 11.24 22.32
N THR A 247 4.81 12.24 22.58
CA THR A 247 3.60 12.12 23.41
C THR A 247 2.35 11.69 22.63
N ALA A 248 2.51 11.30 21.36
CA ALA A 248 1.46 10.78 20.47
C ALA A 248 0.20 11.70 20.33
N HIS A 249 0.31 12.98 20.71
CA HIS A 249 -0.78 13.94 20.59
C HIS A 249 -0.80 14.68 19.24
N ALA A 250 0.26 14.54 18.42
CA ALA A 250 0.33 15.19 17.12
C ALA A 250 1.06 14.34 16.08
N TYR A 251 0.59 14.43 14.82
CA TYR A 251 1.05 13.68 13.66
C TYR A 251 1.23 14.61 12.48
N GLY A 252 2.43 14.61 11.88
CA GLY A 252 2.67 15.25 10.60
C GLY A 252 2.47 14.25 9.46
N ILE A 253 1.76 14.65 8.40
CA ILE A 253 1.53 13.82 7.21
C ILE A 253 1.88 14.64 5.98
N LYS A 254 2.78 14.13 5.16
CA LYS A 254 3.15 14.72 3.88
C LYS A 254 2.37 14.03 2.76
N GLY A 255 1.46 14.78 2.15
CA GLY A 255 0.64 14.30 1.04
C GLY A 255 1.37 14.23 -0.28
N ASN A 256 0.74 13.58 -1.26
CA ASN A 256 1.34 13.35 -2.59
C ASN A 256 1.39 14.61 -3.46
N ASN A 257 0.60 15.64 -3.15
CA ASN A 257 0.49 16.89 -3.90
C ASN A 257 1.17 18.08 -3.19
N ASN A 258 2.24 17.83 -2.45
CA ASN A 258 2.93 18.83 -1.62
C ASN A 258 2.09 19.40 -0.46
N GLU A 259 1.11 18.64 0.01
CA GLU A 259 0.36 18.95 1.20
C GLU A 259 1.21 18.61 2.44
N GLU A 260 1.19 19.45 3.46
CA GLU A 260 1.80 19.17 4.76
C GLU A 260 0.72 19.35 5.83
N ILE A 261 0.18 18.25 6.31
CA ILE A 261 -0.94 18.23 7.24
C ILE A 261 -0.46 17.91 8.65
N LEU A 262 -0.86 18.74 9.59
CA LEU A 262 -0.73 18.47 11.01
C LEU A 262 -2.09 18.02 11.55
N VAL A 263 -2.13 16.82 12.11
CA VAL A 263 -3.25 16.34 12.94
C VAL A 263 -2.85 16.51 14.39
N HIS A 264 -3.51 17.40 15.11
CA HIS A 264 -3.24 17.69 16.52
C HIS A 264 -4.44 17.28 17.38
N ILE A 265 -4.20 16.47 18.40
CA ILE A 265 -5.23 15.82 19.21
C ILE A 265 -5.31 16.50 20.58
N GLY A 266 -6.36 17.26 20.78
CA GLY A 266 -6.66 17.98 22.02
C GLY A 266 -5.85 19.25 22.21
N ILE A 267 -6.32 20.10 23.11
CA ILE A 267 -5.69 21.35 23.48
C ILE A 267 -4.87 21.11 24.75
N ASP A 268 -3.62 21.55 24.74
CA ASP A 268 -2.68 21.37 25.85
C ASP A 268 -2.39 19.90 26.26
N THR A 269 -2.83 18.94 25.48
CA THR A 269 -2.70 17.49 25.77
C THR A 269 -1.26 16.98 25.77
N VAL A 270 -0.30 17.77 25.27
CA VAL A 270 1.14 17.51 25.47
C VAL A 270 1.50 17.39 26.95
N LYS A 271 0.79 18.08 27.84
CA LYS A 271 1.00 18.05 29.30
C LYS A 271 0.61 16.71 29.93
N LEU A 272 -0.13 15.86 29.20
CA LEU A 272 -0.45 14.48 29.62
C LEU A 272 0.72 13.51 29.42
N GLU A 273 1.84 13.94 28.82
CA GLU A 273 3.06 13.16 28.64
C GLU A 273 2.81 11.79 27.95
N GLY A 274 1.84 11.74 27.05
CA GLY A 274 1.45 10.52 26.32
C GLY A 274 0.46 9.62 27.05
N LYS A 275 0.02 9.94 28.25
CA LYS A 275 -1.06 9.22 28.93
C LYS A 275 -2.33 9.33 28.09
N TYR A 276 -3.02 8.21 27.97
CA TYR A 276 -4.30 8.08 27.23
C TYR A 276 -4.18 8.15 25.70
N PHE A 277 -2.95 8.10 25.16
CA PHE A 277 -2.68 8.08 23.72
C PHE A 277 -1.93 6.80 23.33
N THR A 278 -2.45 6.07 22.37
CA THR A 278 -1.81 4.89 21.80
C THR A 278 -1.56 5.14 20.30
N PRO A 279 -0.31 5.36 19.87
CA PRO A 279 0.00 5.54 18.46
C PRO A 279 -0.11 4.20 17.73
N ASN A 280 -0.72 4.23 16.54
CA ASN A 280 -0.88 3.07 15.65
C ASN A 280 0.02 3.13 14.40
N VAL A 281 0.71 4.25 14.22
CA VAL A 281 1.63 4.49 13.09
C VAL A 281 2.98 4.97 13.58
N LYS A 282 4.00 4.83 12.73
CA LYS A 282 5.36 5.33 12.95
C LYS A 282 5.74 6.30 11.83
N THR A 283 6.77 7.08 12.07
CA THR A 283 7.38 7.94 11.04
C THR A 283 7.81 7.08 9.84
N ASN A 284 7.53 7.57 8.64
CA ASN A 284 7.67 6.93 7.33
C ASN A 284 6.63 5.86 6.97
N ASP A 285 5.62 5.62 7.80
CA ASP A 285 4.49 4.79 7.38
C ASP A 285 3.67 5.51 6.31
N ILE A 286 3.19 4.74 5.33
CA ILE A 286 2.27 5.25 4.31
C ILE A 286 0.85 5.09 4.83
N VAL A 287 0.08 6.16 4.78
CA VAL A 287 -1.32 6.18 5.24
C VAL A 287 -2.26 6.63 4.14
N MET A 288 -3.46 6.13 4.19
CA MET A 288 -4.58 6.53 3.34
C MET A 288 -5.64 7.23 4.20
N PRO A 289 -6.54 8.04 3.59
CA PRO A 289 -7.65 8.63 4.32
C PRO A 289 -8.46 7.54 5.05
N GLY A 290 -8.67 7.74 6.36
CA GLY A 290 -9.34 6.77 7.22
C GLY A 290 -8.44 5.72 7.88
N ASP A 291 -7.13 5.70 7.60
CA ASP A 291 -6.20 4.81 8.31
C ASP A 291 -6.01 5.26 9.76
N LEU A 292 -5.99 4.30 10.67
CA LEU A 292 -5.87 4.56 12.10
C LEU A 292 -4.49 5.15 12.42
N LEU A 293 -4.47 6.40 12.87
CA LEU A 293 -3.25 7.08 13.35
C LEU A 293 -3.01 6.82 14.82
N ALA A 294 -4.07 6.96 15.62
CA ALA A 294 -4.02 6.79 17.06
C ALA A 294 -5.36 6.33 17.64
N THR A 295 -5.29 5.73 18.81
CA THR A 295 -6.45 5.53 19.69
C THR A 295 -6.25 6.35 20.94
N ILE A 296 -7.28 7.08 21.37
CA ILE A 296 -7.27 7.89 22.60
C ILE A 296 -8.34 7.41 23.59
N GLU A 297 -8.04 7.52 24.87
CA GLU A 297 -9.00 7.29 25.93
C GLU A 297 -9.78 8.58 26.20
N LEU A 298 -10.77 8.88 25.34
CA LEU A 298 -11.49 10.15 25.27
C LEU A 298 -12.00 10.61 26.63
N ASP A 299 -12.71 9.72 27.36
CA ASP A 299 -13.31 10.05 28.66
C ASP A 299 -12.24 10.45 29.67
N LYS A 300 -11.09 9.78 29.68
CA LYS A 300 -9.99 10.08 30.61
C LYS A 300 -9.29 11.42 30.31
N ILE A 301 -9.22 11.79 29.04
CA ILE A 301 -8.69 13.12 28.64
C ILE A 301 -9.62 14.21 29.15
N ILE A 302 -10.94 14.03 29.02
CA ILE A 302 -11.96 14.96 29.51
C ILE A 302 -11.93 15.01 31.06
N GLU A 303 -11.88 13.85 31.73
CA GLU A 303 -11.79 13.76 33.20
C GLU A 303 -10.51 14.44 33.73
N ALA A 304 -9.41 14.40 32.97
CA ALA A 304 -8.19 15.09 33.31
C ALA A 304 -8.25 16.62 33.07
N GLY A 305 -9.37 17.14 32.57
CA GLY A 305 -9.63 18.57 32.38
C GLY A 305 -9.13 19.14 31.06
N TYR A 306 -8.83 18.28 30.05
CA TYR A 306 -8.35 18.71 28.74
C TYR A 306 -9.46 18.65 27.69
N ASP A 307 -9.42 19.59 26.73
CA ASP A 307 -10.30 19.59 25.56
C ASP A 307 -9.76 18.61 24.53
N PRO A 308 -10.52 17.54 24.15
CA PRO A 308 -10.07 16.53 23.21
C PRO A 308 -10.24 16.93 21.74
N THR A 309 -10.62 18.14 21.43
CA THR A 309 -10.86 18.62 20.05
C THR A 309 -9.67 18.31 19.14
N VAL A 310 -9.93 17.68 18.01
CA VAL A 310 -8.88 17.27 17.04
C VAL A 310 -8.81 18.32 15.94
N MET A 311 -7.64 18.92 15.73
CA MET A 311 -7.39 19.90 14.69
C MET A 311 -6.67 19.26 13.51
N VAL A 312 -7.09 19.59 12.29
CA VAL A 312 -6.39 19.27 11.03
C VAL A 312 -5.99 20.58 10.38
N ILE A 313 -4.71 20.78 10.21
CA ILE A 313 -4.14 22.04 9.76
C ILE A 313 -3.24 21.78 8.55
N ASP A 314 -3.44 22.55 7.46
CA ASP A 314 -2.49 22.60 6.35
C ASP A 314 -1.37 23.57 6.72
N THR A 315 -0.19 23.03 6.98
CA THR A 315 1.01 23.79 7.34
C THR A 315 1.87 24.12 6.11
N ALA A 316 1.51 23.66 4.91
CA ALA A 316 2.21 24.02 3.69
C ALA A 316 2.11 25.53 3.45
N ASP A 317 3.24 26.14 3.13
CA ASP A 317 3.37 27.59 2.94
C ASP A 317 2.31 28.13 1.95
N SER A 318 1.29 28.78 2.49
CA SER A 318 0.16 29.38 1.74
C SER A 318 0.61 30.51 0.82
N SER A 319 1.84 31.02 0.95
CA SER A 319 2.39 32.12 0.12
C SER A 319 2.64 31.68 -1.33
N LYS A 320 2.72 30.37 -1.61
CA LYS A 320 2.93 29.81 -2.94
C LYS A 320 1.64 29.36 -3.66
N ARG A 321 0.52 29.35 -2.96
CA ARG A 321 -0.80 29.09 -3.54
C ARG A 321 -1.54 30.41 -3.56
N ASN A 322 -1.87 30.93 -4.74
CA ASN A 322 -2.69 32.12 -4.90
C ASN A 322 -4.05 31.89 -4.21
N VAL A 323 -4.12 32.21 -2.93
CA VAL A 323 -5.36 32.36 -2.19
C VAL A 323 -5.77 33.82 -2.38
N THR A 324 -6.56 34.09 -3.40
CA THR A 324 -7.28 35.36 -3.47
C THR A 324 -8.38 35.30 -2.43
N LEU A 325 -8.33 36.21 -1.47
CA LEU A 325 -9.38 36.50 -0.49
C LEU A 325 -10.68 36.86 -1.18
#